data_65d2226096b50ac606e86a4f57b5b200
#
_entry.id   65d2226096b50ac606e86a4f57b5b200
#
_cell.length_a   1.000
_cell.length_b   1.000
_cell.length_c   1.000
_cell.angle_alpha   90.00
_cell.angle_beta   90.00
_cell.angle_gamma   90.00
#
_symmetry.space_group_name_H-M   'P 1'
#
loop_
_entity.id
_entity.type
_entity.pdbx_description
1 polymer ?
#
loop_
_entity_poly.entity_id
_entity_poly.type
_entity_poly.pdbx_seq_one_letter_code
_entity_poly.pdbx_strand_id
1 'polypeptide(L)'
;IDVPKDFSSAAYLIAANILTDKDIPLIGIGVNKTRTAFLDVLKEMGAKIELHNDCIISNEKRADITASLKKNLKGISISGKKIPNLIDEIPLIAIMAMFAEGKTTIRDAKELRYKESDRISLLLDNIKKFNPNIGLTEFEDGFEIIPSKNLNNDSVDLETGGDHRIIMSFVIAALATDKKINFDETESVETSFPGFFEVIKAWYQ
;
A
#
# COMPACT_ATOMS: atom_id res chain seq x y z
N ILE A 1 20.90 -20.69 -6.67
CA ILE A 1 20.57 -19.25 -6.80
C ILE A 1 19.79 -18.88 -5.55
N ASP A 2 20.24 -17.82 -4.88
CA ASP A 2 19.53 -17.28 -3.71
C ASP A 2 18.74 -16.05 -4.16
N VAL A 3 17.40 -16.16 -4.18
CA VAL A 3 16.50 -15.13 -4.65
C VAL A 3 16.13 -14.20 -3.49
N PRO A 4 16.18 -12.85 -3.65
CA PRO A 4 15.73 -11.93 -2.61
C PRO A 4 14.23 -12.05 -2.37
N LYS A 5 13.77 -11.66 -1.19
CA LYS A 5 12.35 -11.57 -0.91
C LYS A 5 11.72 -10.44 -1.75
N ASP A 6 10.47 -10.67 -2.16
CA ASP A 6 9.76 -9.75 -3.06
C ASP A 6 9.48 -8.40 -2.40
N PHE A 7 9.77 -7.33 -3.15
CA PHE A 7 9.57 -5.96 -2.67
C PHE A 7 8.08 -5.60 -2.58
N SER A 8 7.26 -6.00 -3.55
CA SER A 8 5.83 -5.67 -3.53
C SER A 8 5.11 -6.30 -2.34
N SER A 9 5.47 -7.54 -1.98
CA SER A 9 4.99 -8.19 -0.75
C SER A 9 5.45 -7.44 0.50
N ALA A 10 6.73 -7.02 0.53
CA ALA A 10 7.28 -6.24 1.64
C ALA A 10 6.61 -4.87 1.79
N ALA A 11 6.15 -4.24 0.70
CA ALA A 11 5.50 -2.94 0.72
C ALA A 11 4.28 -2.90 1.66
N TYR A 12 3.46 -3.96 1.69
CA TYR A 12 2.31 -4.05 2.60
C TYR A 12 2.75 -4.09 4.06
N LEU A 13 3.80 -4.81 4.38
CA LEU A 13 4.33 -4.91 5.74
C LEU A 13 5.03 -3.61 6.17
N ILE A 14 5.66 -2.89 5.24
CA ILE A 14 6.19 -1.53 5.47
C ILE A 14 5.05 -0.57 5.81
N ALA A 15 3.97 -0.61 5.04
CA ALA A 15 2.79 0.22 5.31
C ALA A 15 2.12 -0.15 6.64
N ALA A 16 2.03 -1.45 6.98
CA ALA A 16 1.53 -1.92 8.27
C ALA A 16 2.36 -1.34 9.43
N ASN A 17 3.70 -1.39 9.36
CA ASN A 17 4.57 -0.77 10.37
C ASN A 17 4.24 0.71 10.58
N ILE A 18 4.16 1.46 9.49
CA ILE A 18 3.93 2.91 9.53
C ILE A 18 2.56 3.25 10.13
N LEU A 19 1.51 2.52 9.73
CA LEU A 19 0.13 2.82 10.13
C LEU A 19 -0.23 2.27 11.52
N THR A 20 0.46 1.24 12.01
CA THR A 20 0.20 0.64 13.33
C THR A 20 1.25 1.00 14.39
N ASP A 21 2.19 1.90 14.05
CA ASP A 21 3.31 2.31 14.92
C ASP A 21 4.15 1.13 15.43
N LYS A 22 4.31 0.12 14.59
CA LYS A 22 5.20 -1.01 14.85
C LYS A 22 6.52 -0.80 14.12
N ASP A 23 7.62 -1.30 14.67
CA ASP A 23 8.96 -1.22 14.06
C ASP A 23 9.53 -2.63 13.87
N ILE A 24 8.84 -3.45 13.09
CA ILE A 24 9.26 -4.82 12.80
C ILE A 24 10.20 -4.80 11.59
N PRO A 25 11.46 -5.24 11.73
CA PRO A 25 12.41 -5.24 10.63
C PRO A 25 12.05 -6.30 9.58
N LEU A 26 12.10 -5.91 8.31
CA LEU A 26 11.89 -6.79 7.17
C LEU A 26 13.26 -7.22 6.62
N ILE A 27 13.57 -8.50 6.72
CA ILE A 27 14.91 -9.03 6.47
C ILE A 27 15.08 -9.56 5.05
N GLY A 28 16.17 -9.15 4.37
CA GLY A 28 16.60 -9.71 3.08
C GLY A 28 15.70 -9.33 1.90
N ILE A 29 15.14 -8.13 1.91
CA ILE A 29 14.24 -7.63 0.86
C ILE A 29 15.05 -7.21 -0.37
N GLY A 30 14.59 -7.57 -1.57
CA GLY A 30 15.13 -7.08 -2.82
C GLY A 30 14.95 -5.56 -2.96
N VAL A 31 16.07 -4.82 -3.11
CA VAL A 31 16.03 -3.34 -3.17
C VAL A 31 16.57 -2.83 -4.51
N ASN A 32 16.12 -3.42 -5.60
CA ASN A 32 16.39 -2.91 -6.93
C ASN A 32 15.75 -1.52 -7.11
N LYS A 33 16.54 -0.55 -7.57
CA LYS A 33 16.10 0.86 -7.72
C LYS A 33 14.89 1.03 -8.64
N THR A 34 14.66 0.13 -9.59
CA THR A 34 13.50 0.18 -10.47
C THR A 34 12.20 -0.26 -9.78
N ARG A 35 12.28 -0.82 -8.56
CA ARG A 35 11.14 -1.35 -7.80
C ARG A 35 10.90 -0.58 -6.49
N THR A 36 11.85 0.20 -6.02
CA THR A 36 11.83 0.80 -4.67
C THR A 36 11.34 2.24 -4.63
N ALA A 37 10.74 2.75 -5.70
CA ALA A 37 10.18 4.11 -5.74
C ALA A 37 9.14 4.35 -4.62
N PHE A 38 8.46 3.30 -4.15
CA PHE A 38 7.56 3.36 -3.01
C PHE A 38 8.24 3.84 -1.72
N LEU A 39 9.49 3.43 -1.46
CA LEU A 39 10.23 3.91 -0.29
C LEU A 39 10.49 5.42 -0.35
N ASP A 40 10.75 5.95 -1.54
CA ASP A 40 10.95 7.40 -1.73
C ASP A 40 9.64 8.16 -1.54
N VAL A 41 8.52 7.62 -2.03
CA VAL A 41 7.18 8.15 -1.78
C VAL A 41 6.89 8.21 -0.28
N LEU A 42 7.14 7.14 0.46
CA LEU A 42 6.91 7.11 1.91
C LEU A 42 7.77 8.14 2.65
N LYS A 43 9.03 8.34 2.23
CA LYS A 43 9.90 9.41 2.78
C LYS A 43 9.33 10.80 2.48
N GLU A 44 8.86 11.03 1.25
CA GLU A 44 8.19 12.29 0.86
C GLU A 44 6.91 12.51 1.69
N MET A 45 6.17 11.45 2.02
CA MET A 45 5.03 11.48 2.94
C MET A 45 5.43 11.68 4.42
N GLY A 46 6.71 11.64 4.75
CA GLY A 46 7.24 11.91 6.10
C GLY A 46 7.58 10.68 6.94
N ALA A 47 7.51 9.48 6.38
CA ALA A 47 7.97 8.27 7.04
C ALA A 47 9.50 8.21 7.14
N LYS A 48 10.01 7.62 8.22
CA LYS A 48 11.42 7.29 8.37
C LYS A 48 11.65 5.88 7.83
N ILE A 49 12.44 5.76 6.78
CA ILE A 49 12.82 4.50 6.15
C ILE A 49 14.34 4.36 6.24
N GLU A 50 14.80 3.27 6.83
CA GLU A 50 16.23 2.96 6.92
C GLU A 50 16.50 1.61 6.28
N LEU A 51 17.62 1.53 5.54
CA LEU A 51 18.14 0.31 4.95
C LEU A 51 19.38 -0.11 5.74
N HIS A 52 19.42 -1.37 6.14
CA HIS A 52 20.51 -1.95 6.91
C HIS A 52 21.03 -3.20 6.18
N ASN A 53 22.26 -3.62 6.48
CA ASN A 53 22.87 -4.85 6.02
C ASN A 53 22.79 -5.01 4.48
N ASP A 54 22.92 -3.89 3.74
CA ASP A 54 22.84 -3.94 2.28
C ASP A 54 23.99 -4.73 1.69
N CYS A 55 23.65 -5.65 0.78
CA CYS A 55 24.60 -6.53 0.12
C CYS A 55 24.12 -6.91 -1.29
N ILE A 56 25.02 -7.49 -2.06
CA ILE A 56 24.71 -8.06 -3.38
C ILE A 56 24.95 -9.57 -3.30
N ILE A 57 23.87 -10.35 -3.54
CA ILE A 57 23.93 -11.80 -3.60
C ILE A 57 23.30 -12.25 -4.93
N SER A 58 23.98 -13.13 -5.67
CA SER A 58 23.52 -13.58 -6.99
C SER A 58 23.20 -12.42 -7.97
N ASN A 59 23.99 -11.35 -7.91
CA ASN A 59 23.81 -10.10 -8.70
C ASN A 59 22.54 -9.31 -8.39
N GLU A 60 21.84 -9.61 -7.29
CA GLU A 60 20.67 -8.87 -6.81
C GLU A 60 20.99 -8.11 -5.51
N LYS A 61 20.60 -6.85 -5.48
CA LYS A 61 20.77 -6.00 -4.30
C LYS A 61 19.68 -6.29 -3.27
N ARG A 62 20.10 -6.52 -2.02
CA ARG A 62 19.21 -6.77 -0.87
C ARG A 62 19.53 -5.84 0.27
N ALA A 63 18.54 -5.62 1.12
CA ALA A 63 18.72 -4.94 2.40
C ALA A 63 17.67 -5.41 3.41
N ASP A 64 17.92 -5.16 4.67
CA ASP A 64 16.92 -5.17 5.71
C ASP A 64 16.28 -3.79 5.77
N ILE A 65 14.95 -3.73 5.93
CA ILE A 65 14.20 -2.47 5.92
C ILE A 65 13.52 -2.29 7.27
N THR A 66 13.76 -1.12 7.89
CA THR A 66 12.92 -0.63 8.99
C THR A 66 12.14 0.59 8.55
N ALA A 67 10.89 0.70 9.01
CA ALA A 67 9.97 1.76 8.63
C ALA A 67 9.16 2.22 9.84
N SER A 68 9.18 3.51 10.13
CA SER A 68 8.43 4.09 11.25
C SER A 68 7.91 5.49 10.91
N LEU A 69 6.98 5.98 11.71
CA LEU A 69 6.40 7.31 11.55
C LEU A 69 6.57 8.11 12.85
N LYS A 70 7.30 9.22 12.78
CA LYS A 70 7.46 10.12 13.94
C LYS A 70 6.39 11.18 14.07
N LYS A 71 5.68 11.47 12.97
CA LYS A 71 4.62 12.48 12.84
C LYS A 71 3.58 11.95 11.87
N ASN A 72 2.49 12.69 11.68
CA ASN A 72 1.47 12.32 10.72
C ASN A 72 2.03 12.26 9.29
N LEU A 73 1.52 11.30 8.50
CA LEU A 73 1.77 11.27 7.07
C LEU A 73 1.26 12.54 6.41
N LYS A 74 1.92 12.97 5.35
CA LYS A 74 1.51 14.14 4.55
C LYS A 74 1.01 13.69 3.19
N GLY A 75 -0.01 14.38 2.70
CA GLY A 75 -0.47 14.23 1.31
C GLY A 75 0.61 14.69 0.33
N ILE A 76 0.66 14.07 -0.84
CA ILE A 76 1.65 14.33 -1.89
C ILE A 76 1.01 14.33 -3.28
N SER A 77 1.76 14.83 -4.27
CA SER A 77 1.39 14.71 -5.68
C SER A 77 2.40 13.83 -6.42
N ILE A 78 1.91 12.80 -7.10
CA ILE A 78 2.73 11.85 -7.86
C ILE A 78 2.26 11.83 -9.31
N SER A 79 3.20 11.97 -10.25
CA SER A 79 2.91 11.94 -11.69
C SER A 79 4.18 11.64 -12.50
N GLY A 80 4.01 11.45 -13.81
CA GLY A 80 5.07 11.35 -14.79
C GLY A 80 5.97 10.13 -14.57
N LYS A 81 7.27 10.34 -14.65
CA LYS A 81 8.29 9.27 -14.68
C LYS A 81 8.34 8.39 -13.42
N LYS A 82 7.72 8.80 -12.31
CA LYS A 82 7.65 7.98 -11.09
C LYS A 82 6.63 6.86 -11.22
N ILE A 83 5.56 7.05 -11.99
CA ILE A 83 4.40 6.14 -12.07
C ILE A 83 4.76 4.71 -12.49
N PRO A 84 5.54 4.46 -13.56
CA PRO A 84 5.86 3.08 -13.96
C PRO A 84 6.54 2.26 -12.86
N ASN A 85 7.35 2.90 -12.02
CA ASN A 85 8.06 2.24 -10.91
C ASN A 85 7.22 2.12 -9.63
N LEU A 86 5.97 2.60 -9.65
CA LEU A 86 5.02 2.62 -8.53
C LEU A 86 3.71 1.93 -8.86
N ILE A 87 3.50 1.56 -10.13
CA ILE A 87 2.17 1.18 -10.64
C ILE A 87 1.50 0.11 -9.79
N ASP A 88 2.29 -0.80 -9.26
CA ASP A 88 1.80 -1.91 -8.45
C ASP A 88 1.54 -1.52 -6.98
N GLU A 89 2.19 -0.49 -6.47
CA GLU A 89 2.04 0.00 -5.11
C GLU A 89 1.05 1.18 -5.00
N ILE A 90 0.52 1.71 -6.12
CA ILE A 90 -0.46 2.82 -6.11
C ILE A 90 -1.70 2.50 -5.27
N PRO A 91 -2.33 1.30 -5.30
CA PRO A 91 -3.44 0.99 -4.41
C PRO A 91 -3.06 1.17 -2.93
N LEU A 92 -1.88 0.72 -2.54
CA LEU A 92 -1.38 0.85 -1.18
C LEU A 92 -1.08 2.32 -0.82
N ILE A 93 -0.53 3.12 -1.76
CA ILE A 93 -0.34 4.57 -1.59
C ILE A 93 -1.69 5.27 -1.35
N ALA A 94 -2.75 4.86 -2.04
CA ALA A 94 -4.08 5.40 -1.82
C ALA A 94 -4.60 5.11 -0.41
N ILE A 95 -4.36 3.90 0.11
CA ILE A 95 -4.65 3.58 1.52
C ILE A 95 -3.83 4.47 2.47
N MET A 96 -2.53 4.63 2.25
CA MET A 96 -1.69 5.52 3.05
C MET A 96 -2.21 6.97 3.02
N ALA A 97 -2.72 7.42 1.86
CA ALA A 97 -3.29 8.75 1.67
C ALA A 97 -4.57 8.98 2.52
N MET A 98 -5.34 7.94 2.81
CA MET A 98 -6.53 8.06 3.68
C MET A 98 -6.16 8.50 5.10
N PHE A 99 -4.94 8.20 5.55
CA PHE A 99 -4.41 8.51 6.89
C PHE A 99 -3.46 9.72 6.90
N ALA A 100 -3.24 10.36 5.76
CA ALA A 100 -2.34 11.50 5.64
C ALA A 100 -3.00 12.81 6.07
N GLU A 101 -2.18 13.84 6.30
CA GLU A 101 -2.63 15.23 6.41
C GLU A 101 -2.52 15.92 5.05
N GLY A 102 -3.63 16.47 4.59
CA GLY A 102 -3.69 17.14 3.28
C GLY A 102 -3.95 16.16 2.13
N LYS A 103 -4.11 16.75 0.98
CA LYS A 103 -4.53 16.08 -0.24
C LYS A 103 -3.42 15.26 -0.89
N THR A 104 -3.76 14.07 -1.38
CA THR A 104 -2.90 13.27 -2.26
C THR A 104 -3.50 13.23 -3.66
N THR A 105 -2.66 13.46 -4.68
CA THR A 105 -3.06 13.43 -6.09
C THR A 105 -2.16 12.48 -6.87
N ILE A 106 -2.74 11.55 -7.62
CA ILE A 106 -2.05 10.62 -8.53
C ILE A 106 -2.52 10.92 -9.95
N ARG A 107 -1.57 11.12 -10.89
CA ARG A 107 -1.84 11.34 -12.31
C ARG A 107 -0.93 10.46 -13.16
N ASP A 108 -1.20 10.39 -14.45
CA ASP A 108 -0.43 9.60 -15.43
C ASP A 108 -0.43 8.08 -15.15
N ALA A 109 -1.40 7.59 -14.38
CA ALA A 109 -1.52 6.18 -13.96
C ALA A 109 -2.65 5.43 -14.71
N LYS A 110 -2.97 5.83 -15.94
CA LYS A 110 -4.05 5.24 -16.75
C LYS A 110 -3.92 3.71 -16.91
N GLU A 111 -2.70 3.18 -16.87
CA GLU A 111 -2.43 1.74 -16.96
C GLU A 111 -3.16 0.93 -15.87
N LEU A 112 -3.46 1.53 -14.71
CA LEU A 112 -4.21 0.88 -13.62
C LEU A 112 -5.62 0.43 -14.03
N ARG A 113 -6.20 1.04 -15.06
CA ARG A 113 -7.53 0.65 -15.57
C ARG A 113 -7.52 -0.66 -16.36
N TYR A 114 -6.35 -1.15 -16.73
CA TYR A 114 -6.15 -2.32 -17.59
C TYR A 114 -5.38 -3.43 -16.86
N LYS A 115 -5.36 -3.41 -15.53
CA LYS A 115 -4.78 -4.48 -14.69
C LYS A 115 -5.80 -5.61 -14.48
N GLU A 116 -5.71 -6.34 -13.39
CA GLU A 116 -6.64 -7.42 -13.05
C GLU A 116 -8.09 -6.92 -12.91
N SER A 117 -8.24 -5.66 -12.53
CA SER A 117 -9.48 -4.90 -12.47
C SER A 117 -9.27 -3.48 -13.03
N ASP A 118 -10.32 -2.68 -13.18
CA ASP A 118 -10.15 -1.21 -13.21
C ASP A 118 -9.80 -0.75 -11.79
N ARG A 119 -8.49 -0.79 -11.48
CA ARG A 119 -8.00 -0.47 -10.14
C ARG A 119 -8.33 0.93 -9.67
N ILE A 120 -8.49 1.90 -10.60
CA ILE A 120 -8.84 3.28 -10.23
C ILE A 120 -10.27 3.30 -9.68
N SER A 121 -11.25 2.91 -10.48
CA SER A 121 -12.65 2.96 -10.08
C SER A 121 -12.92 2.06 -8.87
N LEU A 122 -12.47 0.80 -8.91
CA LEU A 122 -12.70 -0.16 -7.84
C LEU A 122 -12.07 0.30 -6.50
N LEU A 123 -10.86 0.85 -6.55
CA LEU A 123 -10.18 1.39 -5.37
C LEU A 123 -10.97 2.55 -4.74
N LEU A 124 -11.43 3.50 -5.56
CA LEU A 124 -12.16 4.68 -5.09
C LEU A 124 -13.54 4.30 -4.54
N ASP A 125 -14.25 3.39 -5.19
CA ASP A 125 -15.54 2.87 -4.72
C ASP A 125 -15.39 2.21 -3.34
N ASN A 126 -14.39 1.37 -3.18
CA ASN A 126 -14.09 0.72 -1.91
C ASN A 126 -13.63 1.71 -0.83
N ILE A 127 -12.80 2.70 -1.17
CA ILE A 127 -12.43 3.79 -0.24
C ILE A 127 -13.69 4.54 0.23
N LYS A 128 -14.64 4.80 -0.68
CA LYS A 128 -15.89 5.49 -0.34
C LYS A 128 -16.79 4.65 0.56
N LYS A 129 -16.85 3.33 0.34
CA LYS A 129 -17.53 2.39 1.23
C LYS A 129 -16.85 2.33 2.62
N PHE A 130 -15.51 2.27 2.63
CA PHE A 130 -14.72 2.19 3.86
C PHE A 130 -14.82 3.45 4.70
N ASN A 131 -14.75 4.64 4.10
CA ASN A 131 -14.92 5.94 4.75
C ASN A 131 -15.79 6.88 3.91
N PRO A 132 -17.11 6.92 4.15
CA PRO A 132 -18.05 7.77 3.39
C PRO A 132 -17.75 9.27 3.45
N ASN A 133 -16.98 9.72 4.45
CA ASN A 133 -16.66 11.14 4.63
C ASN A 133 -15.42 11.61 3.87
N ILE A 134 -14.71 10.69 3.21
CA ILE A 134 -13.51 11.02 2.46
C ILE A 134 -13.85 11.76 1.16
N GLY A 135 -13.08 12.80 0.82
CA GLY A 135 -13.19 13.48 -0.47
C GLY A 135 -12.45 12.71 -1.55
N LEU A 136 -13.13 12.38 -2.64
CA LEU A 136 -12.57 11.66 -3.78
C LEU A 136 -12.86 12.38 -5.07
N THR A 137 -11.88 12.46 -5.96
CA THR A 137 -12.06 12.86 -7.35
C THR A 137 -11.41 11.80 -8.24
N GLU A 138 -12.18 11.23 -9.14
CA GLU A 138 -11.67 10.30 -10.15
C GLU A 138 -11.26 11.05 -11.41
N PHE A 139 -10.10 10.72 -11.98
CA PHE A 139 -9.65 11.17 -13.29
C PHE A 139 -9.49 9.98 -14.22
N GLU A 140 -9.44 10.21 -15.52
CA GLU A 140 -9.21 9.15 -16.50
C GLU A 140 -7.89 8.41 -16.24
N ASP A 141 -6.87 9.14 -15.79
CA ASP A 141 -5.49 8.69 -15.60
C ASP A 141 -5.03 8.67 -14.14
N GLY A 142 -5.97 8.71 -13.18
CA GLY A 142 -5.61 8.75 -11.77
C GLY A 142 -6.72 9.21 -10.85
N PHE A 143 -6.36 9.79 -9.70
CA PHE A 143 -7.34 10.19 -8.70
C PHE A 143 -6.78 11.22 -7.71
N GLU A 144 -7.67 11.79 -6.93
CA GLU A 144 -7.37 12.65 -5.79
C GLU A 144 -8.10 12.15 -4.55
N ILE A 145 -7.38 12.15 -3.42
CA ILE A 145 -7.91 11.78 -2.10
C ILE A 145 -7.71 12.94 -1.14
N ILE A 146 -8.81 13.40 -0.53
CA ILE A 146 -8.81 14.35 0.58
C ILE A 146 -9.24 13.58 1.83
N PRO A 147 -8.31 13.29 2.77
CA PRO A 147 -8.59 12.43 3.91
C PRO A 147 -9.64 13.05 4.85
N SER A 148 -10.34 12.18 5.57
CA SER A 148 -11.27 12.58 6.64
C SER A 148 -11.04 11.70 7.86
N LYS A 149 -10.92 12.33 9.03
CA LYS A 149 -10.77 11.62 10.32
C LYS A 149 -12.08 11.03 10.85
N ASN A 150 -13.22 11.38 10.25
CA ASN A 150 -14.52 10.88 10.66
C ASN A 150 -14.76 9.49 10.05
N LEU A 151 -14.20 8.47 10.66
CA LEU A 151 -14.42 7.07 10.30
C LEU A 151 -15.52 6.50 11.19
N ASN A 152 -16.52 5.84 10.58
CA ASN A 152 -17.45 5.02 11.34
C ASN A 152 -16.82 3.63 11.58
N ASN A 153 -17.24 2.96 12.65
CA ASN A 153 -16.71 1.63 13.03
C ASN A 153 -17.58 0.46 12.53
N ASP A 154 -18.57 0.73 11.67
CA ASP A 154 -19.42 -0.31 11.10
C ASP A 154 -18.60 -1.25 10.22
N SER A 155 -19.00 -2.51 10.15
CA SER A 155 -18.42 -3.44 9.18
C SER A 155 -18.73 -2.98 7.75
N VAL A 156 -17.84 -3.31 6.82
CA VAL A 156 -17.99 -2.92 5.42
C VAL A 156 -17.75 -4.12 4.50
N ASP A 157 -18.60 -4.25 3.49
CA ASP A 157 -18.45 -5.22 2.41
C ASP A 157 -17.74 -4.54 1.23
N LEU A 158 -16.60 -5.10 0.82
CA LEU A 158 -15.76 -4.59 -0.25
C LEU A 158 -15.71 -5.56 -1.43
N GLU A 159 -15.76 -5.00 -2.61
CA GLU A 159 -15.61 -5.74 -3.85
C GLU A 159 -14.13 -5.85 -4.22
N THR A 160 -13.69 -7.02 -4.61
CA THR A 160 -12.27 -7.28 -4.91
C THR A 160 -11.97 -7.24 -6.41
N GLY A 161 -12.95 -7.58 -7.23
CA GLY A 161 -12.76 -7.74 -8.67
C GLY A 161 -11.69 -8.80 -9.01
N GLY A 162 -11.43 -9.75 -8.10
CA GLY A 162 -10.35 -10.74 -8.25
C GLY A 162 -8.94 -10.13 -8.11
N ASP A 163 -8.82 -8.92 -7.58
CA ASP A 163 -7.54 -8.20 -7.51
C ASP A 163 -6.92 -8.28 -6.10
N HIS A 164 -5.88 -9.12 -5.99
CA HIS A 164 -5.14 -9.32 -4.75
C HIS A 164 -4.58 -8.02 -4.15
N ARG A 165 -4.23 -7.02 -4.97
CA ARG A 165 -3.68 -5.75 -4.47
C ARG A 165 -4.74 -4.89 -3.80
N ILE A 166 -5.96 -4.94 -4.28
CA ILE A 166 -7.11 -4.30 -3.62
C ILE A 166 -7.32 -4.95 -2.24
N ILE A 167 -7.41 -6.28 -2.19
CA ILE A 167 -7.61 -7.02 -0.94
C ILE A 167 -6.52 -6.67 0.08
N MET A 168 -5.25 -6.89 -0.28
CA MET A 168 -4.14 -6.67 0.63
C MET A 168 -4.05 -5.22 1.10
N SER A 169 -4.32 -4.25 0.23
CA SER A 169 -4.33 -2.83 0.60
C SER A 169 -5.40 -2.51 1.66
N PHE A 170 -6.62 -3.02 1.49
CA PHE A 170 -7.68 -2.81 2.47
C PHE A 170 -7.50 -3.60 3.76
N VAL A 171 -6.82 -4.75 3.74
CA VAL A 171 -6.39 -5.43 4.98
C VAL A 171 -5.47 -4.51 5.80
N ILE A 172 -4.53 -3.79 5.16
CA ILE A 172 -3.68 -2.81 5.85
C ILE A 172 -4.52 -1.64 6.40
N ALA A 173 -5.54 -1.17 5.67
CA ALA A 173 -6.46 -0.15 6.18
C ALA A 173 -7.25 -0.64 7.42
N ALA A 174 -7.68 -1.90 7.40
CA ALA A 174 -8.37 -2.53 8.54
C ALA A 174 -7.47 -2.60 9.77
N LEU A 175 -6.22 -3.03 9.61
CA LEU A 175 -5.24 -3.05 10.70
C LEU A 175 -5.03 -1.68 11.36
N ALA A 176 -5.05 -0.61 10.56
CA ALA A 176 -4.85 0.75 11.05
C ALA A 176 -6.06 1.33 11.79
N THR A 177 -7.24 0.71 11.68
CA THR A 177 -8.52 1.26 12.17
C THR A 177 -9.33 0.31 13.04
N ASP A 178 -8.92 -0.94 13.17
CA ASP A 178 -9.70 -2.03 13.76
C ASP A 178 -11.09 -2.25 13.11
N LYS A 179 -11.29 -1.71 11.89
CA LYS A 179 -12.55 -1.83 11.16
C LYS A 179 -12.70 -3.23 10.58
N LYS A 180 -13.87 -3.84 10.75
CA LYS A 180 -14.18 -5.15 10.16
C LYS A 180 -14.46 -5.00 8.67
N ILE A 181 -13.80 -5.81 7.86
CA ILE A 181 -13.99 -5.88 6.41
C ILE A 181 -14.41 -7.30 6.03
N ASN A 182 -15.41 -7.39 5.15
CA ASN A 182 -15.74 -8.60 4.43
C ASN A 182 -15.38 -8.40 2.96
N PHE A 183 -14.74 -9.39 2.36
CA PHE A 183 -14.46 -9.41 0.92
C PHE A 183 -15.35 -10.44 0.24
N ASP A 184 -15.72 -10.19 -1.01
CA ASP A 184 -16.46 -11.12 -1.86
C ASP A 184 -15.61 -12.36 -2.24
N GLU A 185 -14.28 -12.21 -2.30
CA GLU A 185 -13.33 -13.33 -2.44
C GLU A 185 -11.98 -12.97 -1.81
N THR A 186 -11.11 -13.95 -1.53
CA THR A 186 -9.74 -13.73 -1.02
C THR A 186 -8.71 -14.69 -1.64
N GLU A 187 -9.14 -15.58 -2.51
CA GLU A 187 -8.30 -16.64 -3.09
C GLU A 187 -7.20 -16.10 -3.99
N SER A 188 -7.44 -14.96 -4.63
CA SER A 188 -6.44 -14.28 -5.49
C SER A 188 -5.17 -13.87 -4.72
N VAL A 189 -5.27 -13.64 -3.41
CA VAL A 189 -4.11 -13.32 -2.54
C VAL A 189 -3.13 -14.47 -2.46
N GLU A 190 -3.63 -15.72 -2.32
CA GLU A 190 -2.77 -16.90 -2.19
C GLU A 190 -1.89 -17.15 -3.42
N THR A 191 -2.31 -16.68 -4.59
CA THR A 191 -1.52 -16.77 -5.83
C THR A 191 -0.34 -15.79 -5.82
N SER A 192 -0.53 -14.59 -5.24
CA SER A 192 0.45 -13.51 -5.28
C SER A 192 1.32 -13.45 -4.03
N PHE A 193 0.74 -13.66 -2.86
CA PHE A 193 1.43 -13.68 -1.56
C PHE A 193 0.91 -14.84 -0.71
N PRO A 194 1.35 -16.07 -0.96
CA PRO A 194 0.98 -17.23 -0.14
C PRO A 194 1.23 -16.99 1.34
N GLY A 195 0.21 -17.25 2.18
CA GLY A 195 0.29 -17.07 3.63
C GLY A 195 0.20 -15.61 4.11
N PHE A 196 -0.26 -14.67 3.28
CA PHE A 196 -0.39 -13.26 3.66
C PHE A 196 -1.23 -13.07 4.93
N PHE A 197 -2.38 -13.74 5.04
CA PHE A 197 -3.27 -13.59 6.19
C PHE A 197 -2.66 -14.12 7.49
N GLU A 198 -1.86 -15.20 7.42
CA GLU A 198 -1.12 -15.73 8.56
C GLU A 198 -0.05 -14.73 9.04
N VAL A 199 0.68 -14.12 8.10
CA VAL A 199 1.66 -13.08 8.41
C VAL A 199 0.98 -11.89 9.08
N ILE A 200 -0.13 -11.40 8.54
CA ILE A 200 -0.90 -10.28 9.11
C ILE A 200 -1.45 -10.63 10.49
N LYS A 201 -1.97 -11.83 10.68
CA LYS A 201 -2.46 -12.29 11.99
C LYS A 201 -1.34 -12.33 13.03
N ALA A 202 -0.16 -12.83 12.67
CA ALA A 202 1.01 -12.81 13.53
C ALA A 202 1.52 -11.37 13.81
N TRP A 203 1.31 -10.45 12.86
CA TRP A 203 1.65 -9.05 13.00
C TRP A 203 0.78 -8.32 14.02
N TYR A 204 -0.49 -8.71 14.13
CA TYR A 204 -1.48 -8.08 15.00
C TYR A 204 -1.33 -8.50 16.48
N GLN A 205 -0.75 -9.67 16.75
CA GLN A 205 -0.48 -10.17 18.11
C GLN A 205 0.71 -9.45 18.75
#